data_0160930f6dc6a324962e1eb315475178
#
_entry.id   0160930f6dc6a324962e1eb315475178
#
_cell.length_a   1.000
_cell.length_b   1.000
_cell.length_c   1.000
_cell.angle_alpha   90.00
_cell.angle_beta   90.00
_cell.angle_gamma   90.00
#
_symmetry.space_group_name_H-M   'P 1'
#
loop_
_entity.id
_entity.type
_entity.pdbx_description
1 polymer ?
#
loop_
_entity_poly.entity_id
_entity_poly.type
_entity_poly.pdbx_seq_one_letter_code
_entity_poly.pdbx_strand_id
1 'polypeptide(L)'
;MKADDNLAVITASGIAEKKKDVYSMALKSIFNAIFLNGIDGVENGRPLVGKEDSYYMNQFFSSRYMLFVKNYETVGEPVRQPSRLYKGTVTAQILLGALKKDLIRNKLMTKPVEEMSMEETRQQVALPTIMVVPYKSNDRSSYAGILKNDFDLRVAVSTVKEGFVKLGVKTVAAEGKQAGTLRASEWESKNADSNDKQLLMNSGADVYVIVDLRKDISAAAGSRVSLIMTARETATGIDLASRKSWTNRFRTTDVDKLCAYAAQDVLDGFLKDISKEFARRVQQGNTIVLRVSLADNAVNTMNSRINGSTTLSAYIRNWVRKNAQGGRYHIQGAVDDSLIFDSVQIPAKDGDGLPMDCITFADNLVNYLTDSGIDSEHRVDGSTIYLTIQ
;
A
#
# COMPACT_ATOMS: atom_id res chain seq x y z
N MET A 1 -2.74 -26.82 -6.55
CA MET A 1 -1.60 -26.09 -7.15
C MET A 1 -0.50 -25.96 -6.09
N LYS A 2 0.76 -26.20 -6.42
CA LYS A 2 1.91 -25.89 -5.56
C LYS A 2 2.67 -24.77 -6.26
N ALA A 3 2.76 -23.59 -5.65
CA ALA A 3 3.57 -22.49 -6.13
C ALA A 3 4.45 -22.00 -4.98
N ASP A 4 5.68 -21.70 -5.30
CA ASP A 4 6.58 -20.86 -4.51
C ASP A 4 6.99 -19.66 -5.39
N ASP A 5 7.72 -18.70 -4.84
CA ASP A 5 8.10 -17.47 -5.57
C ASP A 5 8.93 -17.74 -6.84
N ASN A 6 9.48 -18.95 -6.99
CA ASN A 6 10.34 -19.33 -8.10
C ASN A 6 9.72 -20.38 -9.04
N LEU A 7 8.76 -21.17 -8.57
CA LEU A 7 8.21 -22.31 -9.33
C LEU A 7 6.71 -22.45 -9.09
N ALA A 8 5.93 -22.60 -10.16
CA ALA A 8 4.51 -22.96 -10.08
C ALA A 8 4.23 -24.26 -10.83
N VAL A 9 3.40 -25.13 -10.23
CA VAL A 9 2.86 -26.33 -10.89
C VAL A 9 1.41 -26.06 -11.26
N ILE A 10 1.13 -26.00 -12.55
CA ILE A 10 -0.17 -25.61 -13.10
C ILE A 10 -0.68 -26.65 -14.08
N THR A 11 -1.97 -26.99 -13.95
CA THR A 11 -2.66 -27.88 -14.88
C THR A 11 -3.61 -27.07 -15.74
N ALA A 12 -3.53 -27.21 -17.05
CA ALA A 12 -4.44 -26.57 -18.00
C ALA A 12 -4.77 -27.47 -19.18
N SER A 13 -5.90 -27.15 -19.81
CA SER A 13 -6.33 -27.81 -21.04
C SER A 13 -6.15 -26.90 -22.24
N GLY A 14 -5.81 -27.48 -23.36
CA GLY A 14 -5.74 -26.82 -24.66
C GLY A 14 -6.68 -27.48 -25.65
N ILE A 15 -7.12 -26.72 -26.66
CA ILE A 15 -7.96 -27.18 -27.74
C ILE A 15 -7.27 -26.81 -29.07
N ALA A 16 -7.21 -27.74 -30.00
CA ALA A 16 -6.61 -27.53 -31.32
C ALA A 16 -7.30 -28.37 -32.41
N GLU A 17 -7.16 -27.96 -33.66
CA GLU A 17 -7.64 -28.71 -34.81
C GLU A 17 -6.87 -30.02 -35.03
N LYS A 18 -5.57 -30.01 -34.75
CA LYS A 18 -4.70 -31.16 -34.91
C LYS A 18 -4.30 -31.73 -33.56
N LYS A 19 -4.35 -33.06 -33.40
CA LYS A 19 -3.98 -33.79 -32.19
C LYS A 19 -2.58 -33.41 -31.69
N LYS A 20 -1.62 -33.20 -32.58
CA LYS A 20 -0.22 -32.86 -32.20
C LYS A 20 -0.06 -31.47 -31.57
N ASP A 21 -0.97 -30.53 -31.83
CA ASP A 21 -0.84 -29.12 -31.38
C ASP A 21 -1.55 -28.87 -30.04
N VAL A 22 -2.32 -29.84 -29.55
CA VAL A 22 -3.18 -29.74 -28.38
C VAL A 22 -2.36 -29.39 -27.12
N TYR A 23 -1.24 -30.05 -26.90
CA TYR A 23 -0.43 -29.84 -25.67
C TYR A 23 0.32 -28.50 -25.70
N SER A 24 0.76 -28.04 -26.89
CA SER A 24 1.32 -26.71 -27.05
C SER A 24 0.29 -25.62 -26.75
N MET A 25 -0.95 -25.82 -27.15
CA MET A 25 -2.07 -24.92 -26.82
C MET A 25 -2.40 -24.94 -25.35
N ALA A 26 -2.33 -26.10 -24.68
CA ALA A 26 -2.51 -26.21 -23.23
C ALA A 26 -1.41 -25.44 -22.46
N LEU A 27 -0.16 -25.56 -22.88
CA LEU A 27 0.95 -24.78 -22.30
C LEU A 27 0.77 -23.27 -22.51
N LYS A 28 0.37 -22.84 -23.71
CA LYS A 28 0.08 -21.43 -24.00
C LYS A 28 -1.09 -20.90 -23.14
N SER A 29 -2.11 -21.73 -22.88
CA SER A 29 -3.23 -21.37 -22.00
C SER A 29 -2.77 -21.10 -20.55
N ILE A 30 -1.75 -21.83 -20.05
CA ILE A 30 -1.15 -21.54 -18.74
C ILE A 30 -0.58 -20.13 -18.70
N PHE A 31 0.25 -19.75 -19.68
CA PHE A 31 0.84 -18.42 -19.72
C PHE A 31 -0.18 -17.32 -19.94
N ASN A 32 -1.19 -17.57 -20.75
CA ASN A 32 -2.28 -16.62 -20.95
C ASN A 32 -3.03 -16.36 -19.63
N ALA A 33 -3.30 -17.40 -18.86
CA ALA A 33 -3.91 -17.27 -17.55
C ALA A 33 -2.99 -16.51 -16.56
N ILE A 34 -1.68 -16.82 -16.53
CA ILE A 34 -0.71 -16.10 -15.70
C ILE A 34 -0.63 -14.60 -16.06
N PHE A 35 -0.64 -14.28 -17.36
CA PHE A 35 -0.44 -12.91 -17.82
C PHE A 35 -1.69 -12.05 -17.66
N LEU A 36 -2.87 -12.55 -18.05
CA LEU A 36 -4.06 -11.74 -18.23
C LEU A 36 -5.17 -11.99 -17.21
N ASN A 37 -5.30 -13.22 -16.71
CA ASN A 37 -6.43 -13.58 -15.84
C ASN A 37 -6.03 -13.64 -14.36
N GLY A 38 -4.76 -13.88 -14.06
CA GLY A 38 -4.27 -14.25 -12.75
C GLY A 38 -4.59 -15.71 -12.40
N ILE A 39 -3.78 -16.31 -11.55
CA ILE A 39 -3.95 -17.69 -11.06
C ILE A 39 -3.73 -17.68 -9.55
N ASP A 40 -4.64 -18.29 -8.79
CA ASP A 40 -4.50 -18.45 -7.34
C ASP A 40 -3.14 -19.07 -7.00
N GLY A 41 -2.44 -18.45 -6.02
CA GLY A 41 -1.10 -18.86 -5.61
C GLY A 41 0.05 -18.32 -6.48
N VAL A 42 -0.24 -17.53 -7.54
CA VAL A 42 0.73 -16.72 -8.28
C VAL A 42 0.37 -15.27 -8.07
N GLU A 43 1.26 -14.46 -7.47
CA GLU A 43 1.02 -13.03 -7.14
C GLU A 43 -0.34 -12.77 -6.48
N ASN A 44 -0.75 -13.64 -5.57
CA ASN A 44 -2.05 -13.56 -4.91
C ASN A 44 -3.26 -13.56 -5.87
N GLY A 45 -3.16 -14.33 -6.95
CA GLY A 45 -4.23 -14.47 -7.93
C GLY A 45 -4.29 -13.36 -8.98
N ARG A 46 -3.24 -12.53 -9.10
CA ARG A 46 -3.23 -11.42 -10.05
C ARG A 46 -2.55 -11.77 -11.37
N PRO A 47 -2.99 -11.11 -12.45
CA PRO A 47 -2.24 -11.15 -13.69
C PRO A 47 -0.85 -10.51 -13.51
N LEU A 48 0.18 -11.13 -14.12
CA LEU A 48 1.54 -10.58 -14.07
C LEU A 48 1.73 -9.39 -15.01
N VAL A 49 0.88 -9.22 -16.01
CA VAL A 49 0.98 -8.15 -17.01
C VAL A 49 -0.16 -7.17 -16.80
N GLY A 50 0.18 -5.93 -16.42
CA GLY A 50 -0.83 -4.89 -16.16
C GLY A 50 -1.35 -4.22 -17.44
N LYS A 51 -0.58 -4.28 -18.53
CA LYS A 51 -0.96 -3.73 -19.84
C LYS A 51 -0.49 -4.68 -20.94
N GLU A 52 -1.40 -5.05 -21.83
CA GLU A 52 -1.11 -5.93 -22.94
C GLU A 52 -0.16 -5.26 -23.95
N ASP A 53 0.95 -5.92 -24.25
CA ASP A 53 1.89 -5.56 -25.31
C ASP A 53 1.83 -6.61 -26.41
N SER A 54 1.17 -6.27 -27.50
CA SER A 54 0.93 -7.20 -28.62
C SER A 54 2.25 -7.69 -29.26
N TYR A 55 3.29 -6.87 -29.31
CA TYR A 55 4.57 -7.27 -29.88
C TYR A 55 5.26 -8.33 -29.01
N TYR A 56 5.36 -8.07 -27.71
CA TYR A 56 5.92 -9.03 -26.75
C TYR A 56 5.11 -10.33 -26.75
N MET A 57 3.77 -10.24 -26.66
CA MET A 57 2.89 -11.41 -26.62
C MET A 57 3.05 -12.29 -27.87
N ASN A 58 3.11 -11.70 -29.06
CA ASN A 58 3.32 -12.45 -30.30
C ASN A 58 4.68 -13.17 -30.31
N GLN A 59 5.74 -12.51 -29.90
CA GLN A 59 7.05 -13.16 -29.79
C GLN A 59 7.08 -14.23 -28.71
N PHE A 60 6.50 -13.96 -27.56
CA PHE A 60 6.42 -14.90 -26.44
C PHE A 60 5.71 -16.18 -26.84
N PHE A 61 4.48 -16.08 -27.38
CA PHE A 61 3.68 -17.22 -27.76
C PHE A 61 4.10 -17.93 -29.05
N SER A 62 4.99 -17.34 -29.84
CA SER A 62 5.56 -18.03 -31.01
C SER A 62 6.45 -19.21 -30.59
N SER A 63 7.42 -18.97 -29.70
CA SER A 63 8.38 -20.00 -29.27
C SER A 63 8.99 -19.77 -27.89
N ARG A 64 9.04 -18.50 -27.38
CA ARG A 64 9.76 -18.16 -26.14
C ARG A 64 9.13 -18.74 -24.88
N TYR A 65 7.81 -19.01 -24.85
CA TYR A 65 7.13 -19.57 -23.68
C TYR A 65 7.78 -20.85 -23.17
N MET A 66 8.35 -21.68 -24.06
CA MET A 66 9.03 -22.93 -23.69
C MET A 66 10.29 -22.70 -22.83
N LEU A 67 10.92 -21.52 -22.87
CA LEU A 67 12.06 -21.17 -22.04
C LEU A 67 11.69 -21.09 -20.53
N PHE A 68 10.41 -20.91 -20.25
CA PHE A 68 9.87 -20.79 -18.89
C PHE A 68 9.15 -22.05 -18.41
N VAL A 69 9.13 -23.11 -19.23
CA VAL A 69 8.62 -24.45 -18.85
C VAL A 69 9.80 -25.30 -18.42
N LYS A 70 9.88 -25.64 -17.12
CA LYS A 70 10.92 -26.53 -16.61
C LYS A 70 10.71 -27.97 -17.11
N ASN A 71 9.49 -28.47 -16.95
CA ASN A 71 9.01 -29.75 -17.48
C ASN A 71 7.49 -29.71 -17.55
N TYR A 72 6.91 -30.65 -18.29
CA TYR A 72 5.45 -30.90 -18.28
C TYR A 72 5.15 -32.37 -18.52
N GLU A 73 4.00 -32.78 -18.03
CA GLU A 73 3.43 -34.11 -18.22
C GLU A 73 2.06 -34.00 -18.88
N THR A 74 1.77 -34.92 -19.78
CA THR A 74 0.47 -35.01 -20.42
C THR A 74 -0.49 -35.81 -19.55
N VAL A 75 -1.70 -35.30 -19.35
CA VAL A 75 -2.76 -35.97 -18.60
C VAL A 75 -3.67 -36.70 -19.57
N GLY A 76 -3.36 -37.96 -19.84
CA GLY A 76 -4.09 -38.79 -20.77
C GLY A 76 -3.86 -38.44 -22.25
N GLU A 77 -4.53 -39.14 -23.11
CA GLU A 77 -4.51 -38.90 -24.57
C GLU A 77 -5.49 -37.78 -24.95
N PRO A 78 -5.20 -36.99 -26.04
CA PRO A 78 -6.13 -35.98 -26.53
C PRO A 78 -7.46 -36.59 -27.00
N VAL A 79 -8.56 -36.07 -26.50
CA VAL A 79 -9.92 -36.55 -26.80
C VAL A 79 -10.54 -35.67 -27.89
N ARG A 80 -11.13 -36.31 -28.88
CA ARG A 80 -11.86 -35.61 -29.93
C ARG A 80 -13.21 -35.12 -29.40
N GLN A 81 -13.46 -33.84 -29.55
CA GLN A 81 -14.71 -33.18 -29.12
C GLN A 81 -15.79 -33.27 -30.24
N PRO A 82 -17.08 -33.07 -29.91
CA PRO A 82 -18.16 -32.99 -30.92
C PRO A 82 -17.92 -31.89 -31.98
N SER A 83 -17.20 -30.81 -31.61
CA SER A 83 -16.77 -29.71 -32.49
C SER A 83 -15.71 -30.10 -33.52
N ARG A 84 -15.32 -31.37 -33.62
CA ARG A 84 -14.21 -31.93 -34.41
C ARG A 84 -12.81 -31.47 -33.97
N LEU A 85 -12.71 -30.67 -32.90
CA LEU A 85 -11.45 -30.27 -32.31
C LEU A 85 -10.93 -31.32 -31.30
N TYR A 86 -9.65 -31.30 -31.02
CA TYR A 86 -9.05 -32.16 -30.01
C TYR A 86 -8.83 -31.36 -28.74
N LYS A 87 -9.15 -31.95 -27.58
CA LYS A 87 -8.85 -31.39 -26.23
C LYS A 87 -7.86 -32.30 -25.55
N GLY A 88 -6.82 -31.71 -24.93
CA GLY A 88 -5.84 -32.40 -24.08
C GLY A 88 -5.41 -31.53 -22.93
N THR A 89 -4.90 -32.16 -21.90
CA THR A 89 -4.53 -31.53 -20.64
C THR A 89 -3.05 -31.78 -20.34
N VAL A 90 -2.38 -30.78 -19.80
CA VAL A 90 -1.01 -30.88 -19.33
C VAL A 90 -0.91 -30.37 -17.90
N THR A 91 0.02 -30.97 -17.12
CA THR A 91 0.51 -30.38 -15.86
C THR A 91 1.94 -29.94 -16.09
N ALA A 92 2.22 -28.66 -15.92
CA ALA A 92 3.52 -28.07 -16.21
C ALA A 92 4.12 -27.40 -14.99
N GLN A 93 5.44 -27.48 -14.87
CA GLN A 93 6.24 -26.73 -13.92
C GLN A 93 6.77 -25.47 -14.61
N ILE A 94 6.30 -24.31 -14.17
CA ILE A 94 6.65 -23.01 -14.73
C ILE A 94 7.71 -22.32 -13.87
N LEU A 95 8.78 -21.83 -14.49
CA LEU A 95 9.86 -21.06 -13.89
C LEU A 95 9.42 -19.61 -13.64
N LEU A 96 8.61 -19.37 -12.60
CA LEU A 96 8.04 -18.06 -12.30
C LEU A 96 9.10 -16.98 -12.07
N GLY A 97 10.16 -17.27 -11.32
CA GLY A 97 11.22 -16.31 -11.07
C GLY A 97 11.94 -15.86 -12.34
N ALA A 98 12.17 -16.78 -13.30
CA ALA A 98 12.74 -16.45 -14.60
C ALA A 98 11.76 -15.63 -15.46
N LEU A 99 10.47 -16.00 -15.44
CA LEU A 99 9.42 -15.31 -16.15
C LEU A 99 9.25 -13.87 -15.65
N LYS A 100 9.18 -13.65 -14.33
CA LYS A 100 9.11 -12.32 -13.72
C LYS A 100 10.31 -11.45 -14.14
N LYS A 101 11.53 -11.98 -14.10
CA LYS A 101 12.74 -11.25 -14.54
C LYS A 101 12.66 -10.85 -16.01
N ASP A 102 12.12 -11.71 -16.89
CA ASP A 102 11.94 -11.39 -18.31
C ASP A 102 10.89 -10.29 -18.51
N LEU A 103 9.75 -10.36 -17.79
CA LEU A 103 8.71 -9.32 -17.82
C LEU A 103 9.23 -7.96 -17.32
N ILE A 104 10.00 -7.94 -16.24
CA ILE A 104 10.63 -6.72 -15.72
C ILE A 104 11.59 -6.12 -16.75
N ARG A 105 12.44 -6.95 -17.39
CA ARG A 105 13.37 -6.51 -18.45
C ARG A 105 12.64 -5.89 -19.63
N ASN A 106 11.48 -6.40 -19.96
CA ASN A 106 10.65 -5.88 -21.06
C ASN A 106 9.65 -4.81 -20.62
N LYS A 107 9.74 -4.30 -19.39
CA LYS A 107 8.89 -3.23 -18.82
C LYS A 107 7.40 -3.57 -18.75
N LEU A 108 7.05 -4.84 -18.71
CA LEU A 108 5.68 -5.35 -18.58
C LEU A 108 5.29 -5.62 -17.13
N MET A 109 6.28 -5.70 -16.24
CA MET A 109 6.11 -5.86 -14.81
C MET A 109 7.07 -4.92 -14.10
N THR A 110 6.62 -4.31 -13.02
CA THR A 110 7.48 -3.48 -12.16
C THR A 110 8.31 -4.38 -11.25
N LYS A 111 9.59 -4.03 -11.06
CA LYS A 111 10.46 -4.72 -10.12
C LYS A 111 9.88 -4.58 -8.70
N PRO A 112 9.82 -5.66 -7.90
CA PRO A 112 9.41 -5.56 -6.49
C PRO A 112 10.28 -4.56 -5.72
N VAL A 113 9.65 -3.77 -4.84
CA VAL A 113 10.37 -2.73 -4.07
C VAL A 113 11.47 -3.34 -3.18
N GLU A 114 11.24 -4.54 -2.67
CA GLU A 114 12.19 -5.29 -1.84
C GLU A 114 13.51 -5.59 -2.58
N GLU A 115 13.45 -5.70 -3.91
CA GLU A 115 14.61 -5.96 -4.77
C GLU A 115 15.23 -4.67 -5.34
N MET A 116 14.62 -3.50 -5.09
CA MET A 116 15.13 -2.21 -5.57
C MET A 116 16.26 -1.68 -4.69
N SER A 117 17.25 -1.06 -5.34
CA SER A 117 18.18 -0.19 -4.63
C SER A 117 17.49 1.12 -4.24
N MET A 118 18.12 1.88 -3.32
CA MET A 118 17.61 3.22 -2.95
C MET A 118 17.50 4.15 -4.16
N GLU A 119 18.45 4.06 -5.10
CA GLU A 119 18.46 4.90 -6.30
C GLU A 119 17.31 4.54 -7.25
N GLU A 120 17.05 3.25 -7.47
CA GLU A 120 15.90 2.77 -8.25
C GLU A 120 14.58 3.17 -7.59
N THR A 121 14.50 3.11 -6.26
CA THR A 121 13.31 3.53 -5.51
C THR A 121 13.06 5.03 -5.69
N ARG A 122 14.10 5.88 -5.61
CA ARG A 122 14.01 7.33 -5.83
C ARG A 122 13.58 7.70 -7.25
N GLN A 123 13.99 6.91 -8.24
CA GLN A 123 13.61 7.15 -9.64
C GLN A 123 12.14 6.79 -9.92
N GLN A 124 11.60 5.81 -9.21
CA GLN A 124 10.22 5.37 -9.39
C GLN A 124 9.21 6.13 -8.53
N VAL A 125 9.60 6.47 -7.31
CA VAL A 125 8.75 7.17 -6.35
C VAL A 125 9.57 8.28 -5.72
N ALA A 126 9.06 9.50 -5.78
CA ALA A 126 9.68 10.63 -5.10
C ALA A 126 9.82 10.32 -3.60
N LEU A 127 10.90 10.80 -2.98
CA LEU A 127 11.04 10.70 -1.53
C LEU A 127 9.85 11.36 -0.85
N PRO A 128 9.28 10.76 0.21
CA PRO A 128 8.19 11.37 0.94
C PRO A 128 8.63 12.69 1.58
N THR A 129 7.71 13.65 1.65
CA THR A 129 7.90 14.84 2.45
C THR A 129 7.74 14.47 3.92
N ILE A 130 8.72 14.80 4.77
CA ILE A 130 8.75 14.38 6.18
C ILE A 130 8.54 15.56 7.13
N MET A 131 7.66 15.39 8.12
CA MET A 131 7.59 16.24 9.32
C MET A 131 8.19 15.50 10.50
N VAL A 132 9.05 16.14 11.27
CA VAL A 132 9.63 15.57 12.50
C VAL A 132 8.94 16.19 13.70
N VAL A 133 8.41 15.35 14.61
CA VAL A 133 7.65 15.74 15.79
C VAL A 133 8.21 15.06 17.05
N PRO A 134 8.08 15.66 18.26
CA PRO A 134 8.50 15.02 19.50
C PRO A 134 7.53 13.90 19.88
N TYR A 135 8.02 12.92 20.64
CA TYR A 135 7.18 11.94 21.31
C TYR A 135 6.30 12.62 22.38
N LYS A 136 5.03 12.20 22.46
CA LYS A 136 4.08 12.64 23.49
C LYS A 136 3.86 11.53 24.50
N SER A 137 4.08 11.80 25.76
CA SER A 137 3.78 10.87 26.85
C SER A 137 2.32 10.95 27.32
N ASN A 138 1.62 12.04 26.97
CA ASN A 138 0.20 12.24 27.26
C ASN A 138 -0.46 13.14 26.22
N ASP A 139 -1.78 13.03 26.06
CA ASP A 139 -2.56 13.76 25.05
C ASP A 139 -2.85 15.23 25.42
N ARG A 140 -2.46 15.66 26.63
CA ARG A 140 -2.71 17.04 27.11
C ARG A 140 -1.66 18.05 26.65
N SER A 141 -0.52 17.59 26.15
CA SER A 141 0.57 18.45 25.68
C SER A 141 0.56 18.54 24.16
N SER A 142 0.65 19.74 23.61
CA SER A 142 0.87 19.93 22.17
C SER A 142 2.33 19.72 21.80
N TYR A 143 2.62 19.36 20.55
CA TYR A 143 4.00 19.25 20.05
C TYR A 143 4.81 20.53 20.29
N ALA A 144 4.23 21.70 20.05
CA ALA A 144 4.89 22.97 20.31
C ALA A 144 5.15 23.21 21.79
N GLY A 145 4.21 22.85 22.66
CA GLY A 145 4.39 22.95 24.11
C GLY A 145 5.53 22.06 24.61
N ILE A 146 5.65 20.84 24.09
CA ILE A 146 6.74 19.93 24.41
C ILE A 146 8.07 20.52 23.98
N LEU A 147 8.20 20.96 22.73
CA LEU A 147 9.44 21.54 22.18
C LEU A 147 9.84 22.85 22.89
N LYS A 148 8.88 23.62 23.41
CA LYS A 148 9.15 24.82 24.18
C LYS A 148 9.73 24.50 25.56
N ASN A 149 9.25 23.42 26.19
CA ASN A 149 9.56 23.10 27.60
C ASN A 149 10.71 22.09 27.75
N ASP A 150 10.97 21.24 26.74
CA ASP A 150 12.06 20.26 26.75
C ASP A 150 13.13 20.64 25.69
N PHE A 151 14.20 21.27 26.20
CA PHE A 151 15.31 21.70 25.35
C PHE A 151 16.03 20.53 24.69
N ASP A 152 16.28 19.45 25.40
CA ASP A 152 17.05 18.32 24.89
C ASP A 152 16.26 17.55 23.81
N LEU A 153 14.93 17.40 24.01
CA LEU A 153 14.09 16.80 23.00
C LEU A 153 13.95 17.69 21.76
N ARG A 154 13.94 19.02 21.92
CA ARG A 154 13.99 19.96 20.79
C ARG A 154 15.28 19.80 19.98
N VAL A 155 16.42 19.65 20.67
CA VAL A 155 17.71 19.36 20.04
C VAL A 155 17.64 18.06 19.24
N ALA A 156 17.11 17.00 19.83
CA ALA A 156 16.97 15.71 19.15
C ALA A 156 16.11 15.81 17.90
N VAL A 157 14.94 16.49 17.97
CA VAL A 157 14.05 16.71 16.83
C VAL A 157 14.75 17.52 15.73
N SER A 158 15.45 18.60 16.09
CA SER A 158 16.21 19.41 15.14
C SER A 158 17.33 18.61 14.46
N THR A 159 18.08 17.82 15.22
CA THR A 159 19.16 16.97 14.70
C THR A 159 18.64 15.93 13.69
N VAL A 160 17.52 15.28 14.00
CA VAL A 160 16.89 14.31 13.10
C VAL A 160 16.39 15.01 11.82
N LYS A 161 15.74 16.18 11.96
CA LYS A 161 15.29 16.98 10.83
C LYS A 161 16.44 17.41 9.92
N GLU A 162 17.52 17.96 10.49
CA GLU A 162 18.71 18.34 9.73
C GLU A 162 19.35 17.13 9.02
N GLY A 163 19.36 15.97 9.68
CA GLY A 163 19.85 14.74 9.10
C GLY A 163 19.06 14.34 7.85
N PHE A 164 17.74 14.41 7.88
CA PHE A 164 16.89 14.17 6.69
C PHE A 164 17.16 15.17 5.57
N VAL A 165 17.33 16.46 5.90
CA VAL A 165 17.68 17.49 4.91
C VAL A 165 19.03 17.16 4.24
N LYS A 166 20.04 16.76 5.00
CA LYS A 166 21.34 16.32 4.47
C LYS A 166 21.24 15.09 3.54
N LEU A 167 20.26 14.22 3.80
CA LEU A 167 19.96 13.07 2.93
C LEU A 167 19.07 13.43 1.71
N GLY A 168 18.75 14.72 1.51
CA GLY A 168 17.99 15.20 0.36
C GLY A 168 16.47 15.08 0.50
N VAL A 169 15.96 14.86 1.72
CA VAL A 169 14.53 14.78 1.98
C VAL A 169 13.94 16.17 2.21
N LYS A 170 12.80 16.45 1.57
CA LYS A 170 12.02 17.65 1.86
C LYS A 170 11.39 17.54 3.24
N THR A 171 11.71 18.48 4.14
CA THR A 171 11.13 18.51 5.48
C THR A 171 10.18 19.67 5.67
N VAL A 172 9.13 19.46 6.47
CA VAL A 172 8.16 20.48 6.89
C VAL A 172 8.39 20.78 8.37
N ALA A 173 8.37 22.05 8.74
CA ALA A 173 8.50 22.45 10.13
C ALA A 173 7.13 22.44 10.82
N ALA A 174 7.04 21.78 11.96
CA ALA A 174 5.86 21.81 12.83
C ALA A 174 5.54 23.23 13.31
N GLU A 175 6.59 24.02 13.58
CA GLU A 175 6.50 25.39 14.12
C GLU A 175 6.00 26.43 13.11
N GLY A 176 6.41 26.32 11.85
CA GLY A 176 6.09 27.31 10.81
C GLY A 176 4.64 27.34 10.33
N LYS A 177 3.91 26.22 10.50
CA LYS A 177 2.50 26.13 10.10
C LYS A 177 1.50 26.38 11.22
N GLN A 178 1.93 26.36 12.48
CA GLN A 178 1.07 26.72 13.60
C GLN A 178 0.53 28.15 13.51
N ALA A 179 1.32 29.11 13.01
CA ALA A 179 0.88 30.50 12.89
C ALA A 179 -0.27 30.67 11.87
N GLY A 180 -0.33 29.82 10.83
CA GLY A 180 -1.43 29.78 9.86
C GLY A 180 -2.67 29.01 10.39
N THR A 181 -2.45 27.94 11.12
CA THR A 181 -3.51 27.08 11.65
C THR A 181 -4.20 27.69 12.87
N LEU A 182 -3.46 28.45 13.70
CA LEU A 182 -4.04 29.17 14.87
C LEU A 182 -5.12 30.19 14.45
N ARG A 183 -5.01 30.79 13.27
CA ARG A 183 -6.09 31.68 12.75
C ARG A 183 -7.35 30.93 12.30
N ALA A 184 -7.21 29.65 11.94
CA ALA A 184 -8.35 28.78 11.58
C ALA A 184 -8.95 28.07 12.81
N SER A 185 -8.14 27.84 13.87
CA SER A 185 -8.53 27.06 15.05
C SER A 185 -9.12 27.89 16.21
N GLU A 186 -9.22 29.21 16.08
CA GLU A 186 -9.99 30.03 17.03
C GLU A 186 -11.48 29.64 17.08
N TRP A 187 -11.92 28.83 16.12
CA TRP A 187 -13.30 28.36 15.99
C TRP A 187 -13.55 26.94 16.50
N GLU A 188 -12.54 26.08 16.65
CA GLU A 188 -12.79 24.68 17.04
C GLU A 188 -11.71 24.10 17.95
N SER A 189 -12.15 23.69 19.10
CA SER A 189 -11.63 22.70 20.05
C SER A 189 -10.54 23.11 21.06
N LYS A 190 -10.95 22.93 22.30
CA LYS A 190 -10.19 23.04 23.54
C LYS A 190 -9.20 21.88 23.79
N ASN A 191 -8.95 20.99 22.84
CA ASN A 191 -8.14 19.78 23.01
C ASN A 191 -6.84 19.84 22.21
N ALA A 192 -5.68 19.77 22.88
CA ALA A 192 -4.34 19.78 22.29
C ALA A 192 -4.12 18.65 21.26
N ASP A 193 -4.74 17.49 21.46
CA ASP A 193 -4.63 16.34 20.57
C ASP A 193 -5.32 16.57 19.21
N SER A 194 -6.47 17.24 19.23
CA SER A 194 -7.19 17.62 18.01
C SER A 194 -6.38 18.61 17.16
N ASN A 195 -5.72 19.57 17.80
CA ASN A 195 -4.88 20.57 17.13
C ASN A 195 -3.63 19.94 16.48
N ASP A 196 -3.00 18.98 17.16
CA ASP A 196 -1.83 18.28 16.65
C ASP A 196 -2.19 17.36 15.45
N LYS A 197 -3.36 16.70 15.49
CA LYS A 197 -3.88 15.93 14.33
C LYS A 197 -4.14 16.83 13.13
N GLN A 198 -4.79 17.97 13.35
CA GLN A 198 -5.00 18.96 12.29
C GLN A 198 -3.68 19.51 11.75
N LEU A 199 -2.70 19.77 12.63
CA LEU A 199 -1.37 20.22 12.23
C LEU A 199 -0.70 19.19 11.31
N LEU A 200 -0.74 17.92 11.65
CA LEU A 200 -0.19 16.83 10.83
C LEU A 200 -0.90 16.76 9.47
N MET A 201 -2.23 16.72 9.43
CA MET A 201 -3.01 16.63 8.20
C MET A 201 -2.80 17.84 7.28
N ASN A 202 -2.77 19.06 7.86
CA ASN A 202 -2.59 20.29 7.10
C ASN A 202 -1.11 20.60 6.77
N SER A 203 -0.17 19.79 7.23
CA SER A 203 1.25 20.00 7.03
C SER A 203 1.67 19.87 5.57
N GLY A 204 0.99 19.00 4.81
CA GLY A 204 1.42 18.55 3.50
C GLY A 204 2.63 17.63 3.57
N ALA A 205 2.90 17.02 4.74
CA ALA A 205 3.87 15.94 4.88
C ALA A 205 3.21 14.60 4.58
N ASP A 206 3.88 13.77 3.79
CA ASP A 206 3.43 12.40 3.50
C ASP A 206 3.64 11.50 4.73
N VAL A 207 4.70 11.77 5.48
CA VAL A 207 5.15 10.98 6.62
C VAL A 207 5.49 11.92 7.79
N TYR A 208 5.08 11.55 8.99
CA TYR A 208 5.62 12.18 10.19
C TYR A 208 6.47 11.20 10.99
N VAL A 209 7.58 11.72 11.53
CA VAL A 209 8.56 10.97 12.32
C VAL A 209 8.49 11.43 13.76
N ILE A 210 8.10 10.53 14.64
CA ILE A 210 8.08 10.75 16.08
C ILE A 210 9.46 10.46 16.63
N VAL A 211 10.04 11.40 17.39
CA VAL A 211 11.35 11.27 18.02
C VAL A 211 11.19 11.23 19.54
N ASP A 212 11.65 10.15 20.16
CA ASP A 212 11.80 9.99 21.62
C ASP A 212 13.29 10.01 21.97
N LEU A 213 13.67 10.77 23.00
CA LEU A 213 15.02 10.90 23.50
C LEU A 213 15.13 10.33 24.90
N ARG A 214 16.00 9.34 25.07
CA ARG A 214 16.40 8.83 26.39
C ARG A 214 17.84 9.20 26.66
N LYS A 215 18.10 9.77 27.84
CA LYS A 215 19.42 10.25 28.26
C LYS A 215 19.87 9.55 29.53
N ASP A 216 21.18 9.28 29.57
CA ASP A 216 21.89 8.83 30.76
C ASP A 216 23.15 9.70 30.85
N ILE A 217 23.04 10.82 31.56
CA ILE A 217 24.05 11.88 31.62
C ILE A 217 24.81 11.77 32.93
N SER A 218 26.13 11.57 32.82
CA SER A 218 27.03 11.49 33.98
C SER A 218 28.39 12.05 33.60
N ALA A 219 28.82 13.09 34.31
CA ALA A 219 30.16 13.65 34.16
C ALA A 219 31.27 12.66 34.58
N ALA A 220 31.01 11.81 35.57
CA ALA A 220 31.98 10.84 36.10
C ALA A 220 32.03 9.55 35.26
N ALA A 221 30.86 8.96 34.94
CA ALA A 221 30.77 7.67 34.27
C ALA A 221 30.69 7.78 32.74
N GLY A 222 30.68 9.01 32.21
CA GLY A 222 30.40 9.29 30.81
C GLY A 222 28.91 9.23 30.48
N SER A 223 28.49 9.95 29.45
CA SER A 223 27.10 10.11 29.06
C SER A 223 26.77 9.38 27.76
N ARG A 224 25.54 8.96 27.61
CA ARG A 224 24.99 8.37 26.38
C ARG A 224 23.56 8.80 26.18
N VAL A 225 23.12 8.76 24.91
CA VAL A 225 21.72 8.98 24.54
C VAL A 225 21.21 7.83 23.68
N SER A 226 19.90 7.68 23.67
CA SER A 226 19.19 6.83 22.73
C SER A 226 18.14 7.65 22.01
N LEU A 227 18.15 7.60 20.68
CA LEU A 227 17.08 8.10 19.84
C LEU A 227 16.19 6.91 19.45
N ILE A 228 14.89 7.04 19.70
CA ILE A 228 13.88 6.11 19.19
C ILE A 228 13.06 6.90 18.17
N MET A 229 13.00 6.42 16.96
CA MET A 229 12.29 7.07 15.86
C MET A 229 11.25 6.13 15.28
N THR A 230 10.02 6.62 15.13
CA THR A 230 8.92 5.90 14.47
C THR A 230 8.35 6.78 13.37
N ALA A 231 8.38 6.29 12.15
CA ALA A 231 7.78 6.94 10.99
C ALA A 231 6.36 6.42 10.79
N ARG A 232 5.41 7.33 10.60
CA ARG A 232 4.01 7.03 10.31
C ARG A 232 3.55 7.76 9.07
N GLU A 233 2.71 7.11 8.31
CA GLU A 233 2.01 7.76 7.21
C GLU A 233 1.01 8.78 7.75
N THR A 234 1.02 10.00 7.22
CA THR A 234 0.18 11.09 7.75
C THR A 234 -1.31 10.83 7.51
N ALA A 235 -1.67 10.28 6.35
CA ALA A 235 -3.06 10.03 5.99
C ALA A 235 -3.72 8.92 6.81
N THR A 236 -2.98 7.87 7.15
CA THR A 236 -3.54 6.66 7.79
C THR A 236 -3.11 6.45 9.25
N GLY A 237 -2.02 7.11 9.67
CA GLY A 237 -1.38 6.90 10.97
C GLY A 237 -0.66 5.56 11.13
N ILE A 238 -0.56 4.75 10.06
CA ILE A 238 0.07 3.42 10.10
C ILE A 238 1.60 3.56 10.16
N ASP A 239 2.25 2.73 10.98
CA ASP A 239 3.69 2.69 11.09
C ASP A 239 4.34 2.20 9.79
N LEU A 240 5.31 2.97 9.28
CA LEU A 240 6.11 2.64 8.10
C LEU A 240 7.44 2.01 8.49
N ALA A 241 8.08 2.56 9.52
CA ALA A 241 9.36 2.11 10.01
C ALA A 241 9.56 2.52 11.47
N SER A 242 10.37 1.77 12.21
CA SER A 242 10.82 2.16 13.54
C SER A 242 12.28 1.76 13.71
N ARG A 243 13.07 2.67 14.22
CA ARG A 243 14.49 2.41 14.56
C ARG A 243 14.88 3.03 15.88
N LYS A 244 15.84 2.38 16.53
CA LYS A 244 16.43 2.83 17.78
C LYS A 244 17.94 2.86 17.63
N SER A 245 18.56 3.97 18.06
CA SER A 245 19.99 4.13 18.14
C SER A 245 20.43 4.35 19.59
N TRP A 246 21.59 3.81 19.93
CA TRP A 246 22.27 4.05 21.20
C TRP A 246 23.68 4.54 20.92
N THR A 247 24.09 5.66 21.56
CA THR A 247 25.51 6.02 21.53
C THR A 247 26.32 5.15 22.50
N ASN A 248 27.59 5.02 22.22
CA ASN A 248 28.54 4.62 23.25
C ASN A 248 28.58 5.68 24.38
N ARG A 249 29.16 5.34 25.50
CA ARG A 249 29.41 6.34 26.56
C ARG A 249 30.60 7.21 26.15
N PHE A 250 30.36 8.53 26.14
CA PHE A 250 31.37 9.55 25.85
C PHE A 250 31.61 10.40 27.09
N ARG A 251 32.84 10.90 27.25
CA ARG A 251 33.19 11.87 28.31
C ARG A 251 32.71 13.29 27.95
N THR A 252 31.41 13.44 27.71
CA THR A 252 30.75 14.73 27.44
C THR A 252 29.37 14.71 28.05
N THR A 253 28.90 15.87 28.47
CA THR A 253 27.52 16.10 28.89
C THR A 253 26.72 16.89 27.85
N ASP A 254 27.33 17.13 26.68
CA ASP A 254 26.75 17.87 25.57
C ASP A 254 25.79 16.99 24.81
N VAL A 255 24.48 17.21 25.02
CA VAL A 255 23.40 16.43 24.44
C VAL A 255 23.34 16.61 22.91
N ASP A 256 23.67 17.80 22.40
CA ASP A 256 23.73 18.10 20.97
C ASP A 256 24.66 17.14 20.23
N LYS A 257 25.91 17.02 20.73
CA LYS A 257 26.90 16.11 20.16
C LYS A 257 26.46 14.66 20.25
N LEU A 258 25.89 14.26 21.38
CA LEU A 258 25.42 12.89 21.56
C LEU A 258 24.25 12.56 20.61
N CYS A 259 23.29 13.48 20.42
CA CYS A 259 22.21 13.32 19.45
C CYS A 259 22.71 13.25 18.02
N ALA A 260 23.73 14.08 17.65
CA ALA A 260 24.34 14.04 16.32
C ALA A 260 24.97 12.67 16.02
N TYR A 261 25.72 12.09 16.97
CA TYR A 261 26.28 10.74 16.81
C TYR A 261 25.18 9.68 16.69
N ALA A 262 24.14 9.73 17.57
CA ALA A 262 23.04 8.78 17.51
C ALA A 262 22.28 8.83 16.17
N ALA A 263 22.04 10.03 15.65
CA ALA A 263 21.36 10.24 14.39
C ALA A 263 22.17 9.77 13.18
N GLN A 264 23.47 10.07 13.15
CA GLN A 264 24.35 9.73 12.06
C GLN A 264 24.36 8.21 11.77
N ASP A 265 24.37 7.38 12.81
CA ASP A 265 24.44 5.92 12.67
C ASP A 265 23.16 5.29 12.12
N VAL A 266 22.01 5.97 12.23
CA VAL A 266 20.72 5.31 12.04
C VAL A 266 19.87 5.92 10.92
N LEU A 267 20.07 7.20 10.60
CA LEU A 267 19.14 7.94 9.72
C LEU A 267 19.13 7.43 8.28
N ASP A 268 20.29 7.06 7.71
CA ASP A 268 20.33 6.54 6.34
C ASP A 268 19.53 5.24 6.20
N GLY A 269 19.76 4.30 7.12
CA GLY A 269 19.00 3.05 7.16
C GLY A 269 17.52 3.26 7.46
N PHE A 270 17.19 4.24 8.32
CA PHE A 270 15.80 4.57 8.64
C PHE A 270 15.08 5.18 7.43
N LEU A 271 15.71 6.11 6.71
CA LEU A 271 15.18 6.66 5.47
C LEU A 271 14.96 5.58 4.41
N LYS A 272 15.89 4.63 4.32
CA LYS A 272 15.75 3.49 3.40
C LYS A 272 14.52 2.64 3.70
N ASP A 273 14.26 2.34 4.99
CA ASP A 273 13.08 1.59 5.40
C ASP A 273 11.79 2.37 5.11
N ILE A 274 11.74 3.68 5.45
CA ILE A 274 10.61 4.57 5.13
C ILE A 274 10.35 4.57 3.62
N SER A 275 11.39 4.81 2.82
CA SER A 275 11.24 4.93 1.36
C SER A 275 10.76 3.64 0.72
N LYS A 276 11.24 2.48 1.19
CA LYS A 276 10.79 1.18 0.69
C LYS A 276 9.31 0.92 1.01
N GLU A 277 8.91 1.17 2.25
CA GLU A 277 7.54 0.96 2.66
C GLU A 277 6.58 1.96 1.98
N PHE A 278 6.99 3.21 1.85
CA PHE A 278 6.25 4.24 1.12
C PHE A 278 6.09 3.87 -0.37
N ALA A 279 7.18 3.47 -1.03
CA ALA A 279 7.13 3.02 -2.43
C ALA A 279 6.27 1.77 -2.61
N ARG A 280 6.33 0.82 -1.66
CA ARG A 280 5.47 -0.37 -1.65
C ARG A 280 3.98 0.03 -1.62
N ARG A 281 3.61 1.01 -0.81
CA ARG A 281 2.24 1.52 -0.72
C ARG A 281 1.80 2.25 -1.98
N VAL A 282 2.67 3.09 -2.56
CA VAL A 282 2.39 3.74 -3.85
C VAL A 282 2.12 2.70 -4.94
N GLN A 283 2.87 1.58 -4.95
CA GLN A 283 2.66 0.51 -5.93
C GLN A 283 1.43 -0.37 -5.60
N GLN A 284 1.19 -0.66 -4.34
CA GLN A 284 0.11 -1.56 -3.92
C GLN A 284 -1.22 -0.84 -3.65
N GLY A 285 -1.21 0.48 -3.59
CA GLY A 285 -2.34 1.30 -3.17
C GLY A 285 -2.43 1.48 -1.65
N ASN A 286 -3.28 2.39 -1.22
CA ASN A 286 -3.53 2.67 0.19
C ASN A 286 -4.58 1.71 0.75
N THR A 287 -4.36 1.21 1.97
CA THR A 287 -5.36 0.36 2.64
C THR A 287 -6.33 1.23 3.42
N ILE A 288 -7.62 1.05 3.18
CA ILE A 288 -8.70 1.71 3.90
C ILE A 288 -9.64 0.69 4.53
N VAL A 289 -10.43 1.15 5.50
CA VAL A 289 -11.61 0.46 6.02
C VAL A 289 -12.85 1.12 5.41
N LEU A 290 -13.76 0.31 4.86
CA LEU A 290 -15.05 0.81 4.38
C LEU A 290 -16.17 0.18 5.21
N ARG A 291 -16.92 1.01 5.92
CA ARG A 291 -18.09 0.63 6.71
C ARG A 291 -19.32 1.16 6.03
N VAL A 292 -20.17 0.25 5.59
CA VAL A 292 -21.46 0.59 5.00
C VAL A 292 -22.56 0.24 6.00
N SER A 293 -23.43 1.17 6.31
CA SER A 293 -24.58 0.99 7.18
C SER A 293 -25.83 1.55 6.51
N LEU A 294 -26.98 1.10 6.97
CA LEU A 294 -28.28 1.67 6.61
C LEU A 294 -28.65 2.75 7.63
N ALA A 295 -29.32 3.80 7.17
CA ALA A 295 -29.98 4.76 8.04
C ALA A 295 -31.18 4.10 8.73
N ASP A 296 -31.59 4.63 9.89
CA ASP A 296 -32.74 4.08 10.65
C ASP A 296 -34.07 4.08 9.86
N ASN A 297 -34.16 4.96 8.86
CA ASN A 297 -35.33 5.11 7.97
C ASN A 297 -35.09 4.56 6.57
N ALA A 298 -34.00 3.81 6.35
CA ALA A 298 -33.69 3.27 5.03
C ALA A 298 -34.78 2.32 4.54
N VAL A 299 -35.18 2.49 3.29
CA VAL A 299 -36.20 1.66 2.65
C VAL A 299 -35.62 0.29 2.25
N ASN A 300 -34.31 0.24 1.95
CA ASN A 300 -33.60 -0.95 1.50
C ASN A 300 -32.92 -1.66 2.67
N THR A 301 -32.72 -2.98 2.52
CA THR A 301 -31.81 -3.77 3.35
C THR A 301 -30.60 -4.18 2.53
N MET A 302 -29.53 -4.68 3.14
CA MET A 302 -28.38 -5.20 2.40
C MET A 302 -28.74 -6.37 1.46
N ASN A 303 -29.88 -7.02 1.72
CA ASN A 303 -30.43 -8.11 0.92
C ASN A 303 -31.46 -7.64 -0.13
N SER A 304 -31.87 -6.36 -0.13
CA SER A 304 -32.79 -5.80 -1.14
C SER A 304 -32.18 -5.91 -2.53
N ARG A 305 -33.01 -6.27 -3.51
CA ARG A 305 -32.56 -6.43 -4.90
C ARG A 305 -32.52 -5.08 -5.61
N ILE A 306 -31.37 -4.75 -6.15
CA ILE A 306 -31.15 -3.59 -6.98
C ILE A 306 -31.25 -4.02 -8.46
N ASN A 307 -31.97 -3.27 -9.27
CA ASN A 307 -32.21 -3.55 -10.69
C ASN A 307 -32.70 -5.00 -10.96
N GLY A 308 -33.48 -5.54 -10.03
CA GLY A 308 -34.18 -6.82 -10.17
C GLY A 308 -33.34 -8.09 -10.01
N SER A 309 -31.99 -8.02 -9.98
CA SER A 309 -31.17 -9.22 -10.01
C SER A 309 -30.11 -9.34 -8.92
N THR A 310 -29.51 -8.24 -8.49
CA THR A 310 -28.36 -8.24 -7.59
C THR A 310 -28.71 -7.63 -6.23
N THR A 311 -28.31 -8.24 -5.11
CA THR A 311 -28.52 -7.65 -3.80
C THR A 311 -27.68 -6.41 -3.61
N LEU A 312 -28.13 -5.46 -2.76
CA LEU A 312 -27.40 -4.24 -2.45
C LEU A 312 -25.96 -4.53 -1.97
N SER A 313 -25.82 -5.49 -1.06
CA SER A 313 -24.50 -5.93 -0.60
C SER A 313 -23.60 -6.48 -1.73
N ALA A 314 -24.17 -7.25 -2.65
CA ALA A 314 -23.43 -7.76 -3.82
C ALA A 314 -23.13 -6.65 -4.83
N TYR A 315 -24.01 -5.65 -4.96
CA TYR A 315 -23.82 -4.50 -5.83
C TYR A 315 -22.62 -3.65 -5.37
N ILE A 316 -22.58 -3.31 -4.08
CA ILE A 316 -21.46 -2.59 -3.46
C ILE A 316 -20.17 -3.40 -3.56
N ARG A 317 -20.19 -4.69 -3.21
CA ARG A 317 -19.02 -5.56 -3.30
C ARG A 317 -18.45 -5.65 -4.71
N ASN A 318 -19.31 -5.72 -5.73
CA ASN A 318 -18.87 -5.75 -7.11
C ASN A 318 -18.19 -4.45 -7.54
N TRP A 319 -18.69 -3.32 -7.08
CA TRP A 319 -18.06 -2.03 -7.31
C TRP A 319 -16.68 -1.95 -6.61
N VAL A 320 -16.62 -2.31 -5.33
CA VAL A 320 -15.35 -2.34 -4.57
C VAL A 320 -14.33 -3.23 -5.27
N ARG A 321 -14.74 -4.43 -5.71
CA ARG A 321 -13.85 -5.34 -6.44
C ARG A 321 -13.31 -4.74 -7.74
N LYS A 322 -14.09 -3.96 -8.46
CA LYS A 322 -13.68 -3.33 -9.71
C LYS A 322 -12.73 -2.15 -9.49
N ASN A 323 -12.96 -1.38 -8.42
CA ASN A 323 -12.27 -0.11 -8.18
C ASN A 323 -11.12 -0.23 -7.17
N ALA A 324 -11.05 -1.32 -6.41
CA ALA A 324 -9.91 -1.59 -5.55
C ALA A 324 -8.67 -1.94 -6.38
N GLN A 325 -7.49 -1.54 -5.91
CA GLN A 325 -6.19 -1.82 -6.55
C GLN A 325 -6.00 -3.34 -6.74
N GLY A 326 -6.05 -3.80 -7.98
CA GLY A 326 -5.98 -5.23 -8.32
C GLY A 326 -7.13 -6.05 -7.73
N GLY A 327 -8.29 -5.45 -7.49
CA GLY A 327 -9.46 -6.12 -6.93
C GLY A 327 -9.30 -6.57 -5.48
N ARG A 328 -8.35 -6.00 -4.73
CA ARG A 328 -8.02 -6.44 -3.36
C ARG A 328 -8.92 -5.81 -2.33
N TYR A 329 -9.68 -6.65 -1.68
CA TYR A 329 -10.44 -6.29 -0.47
C TYR A 329 -10.64 -7.53 0.40
N HIS A 330 -10.92 -7.31 1.66
CA HIS A 330 -11.37 -8.33 2.60
C HIS A 330 -12.66 -7.85 3.27
N ILE A 331 -13.61 -8.77 3.45
CA ILE A 331 -14.88 -8.51 4.14
C ILE A 331 -14.79 -9.16 5.51
N GLN A 332 -14.93 -8.36 6.55
CA GLN A 332 -14.99 -8.84 7.93
C GLN A 332 -16.36 -9.42 8.26
N GLY A 333 -17.43 -8.82 7.73
CA GLY A 333 -18.80 -9.25 7.98
C GLY A 333 -19.82 -8.56 7.09
N ALA A 334 -20.94 -9.25 6.90
CA ALA A 334 -22.13 -8.72 6.27
C ALA A 334 -23.33 -9.19 7.09
N VAL A 335 -24.16 -8.25 7.54
CA VAL A 335 -25.42 -8.50 8.22
C VAL A 335 -26.53 -7.71 7.52
N ASP A 336 -27.77 -7.85 7.94
CA ASP A 336 -28.91 -7.29 7.21
C ASP A 336 -28.89 -5.76 7.09
N ASP A 337 -28.20 -5.07 7.98
CA ASP A 337 -28.13 -3.60 8.07
C ASP A 337 -26.73 -3.02 7.83
N SER A 338 -25.70 -3.88 7.70
CA SER A 338 -24.34 -3.38 7.52
C SER A 338 -23.41 -4.32 6.74
N LEU A 339 -22.39 -3.74 6.12
CA LEU A 339 -21.35 -4.44 5.38
C LEU A 339 -19.99 -3.80 5.71
N ILE A 340 -19.08 -4.59 6.26
CA ILE A 340 -17.78 -4.11 6.72
C ILE A 340 -16.67 -4.73 5.87
N PHE A 341 -15.93 -3.88 5.18
CA PHE A 341 -14.66 -4.20 4.57
C PHE A 341 -13.55 -3.67 5.50
N ASP A 342 -12.88 -4.56 6.18
CA ASP A 342 -11.78 -4.22 7.08
C ASP A 342 -10.47 -3.92 6.34
N SER A 343 -10.41 -4.25 5.06
CA SER A 343 -9.28 -3.94 4.18
C SER A 343 -9.78 -3.77 2.74
N VAL A 344 -9.65 -2.56 2.20
CA VAL A 344 -9.80 -2.28 0.76
C VAL A 344 -8.54 -1.55 0.32
N GLN A 345 -7.86 -2.06 -0.71
CA GLN A 345 -6.74 -1.34 -1.28
C GLN A 345 -7.22 -0.41 -2.39
N ILE A 346 -7.14 0.89 -2.15
CA ILE A 346 -7.46 1.89 -3.16
C ILE A 346 -6.23 2.24 -3.99
N PRO A 347 -6.35 2.43 -5.32
CA PRO A 347 -5.22 2.81 -6.15
C PRO A 347 -4.68 4.18 -5.73
N ALA A 348 -3.38 4.42 -5.91
CA ALA A 348 -2.78 5.72 -5.64
C ALA A 348 -3.21 6.79 -6.65
N LYS A 349 -3.68 6.37 -7.83
CA LYS A 349 -4.18 7.23 -8.91
C LYS A 349 -5.43 6.60 -9.52
N ASP A 350 -6.34 7.44 -9.99
CA ASP A 350 -7.51 7.02 -10.75
C ASP A 350 -7.18 6.63 -12.20
N GLY A 351 -8.22 6.32 -12.98
CA GLY A 351 -8.09 5.97 -14.40
C GLY A 351 -7.51 7.09 -15.27
N ASP A 352 -7.63 8.35 -14.85
CA ASP A 352 -7.13 9.53 -15.55
C ASP A 352 -5.73 9.95 -15.07
N GLY A 353 -5.15 9.20 -14.12
CA GLY A 353 -3.83 9.44 -13.57
C GLY A 353 -3.79 10.50 -12.46
N LEU A 354 -4.95 10.97 -11.98
CA LEU A 354 -5.06 11.90 -10.86
C LEU A 354 -4.92 11.16 -9.51
N PRO A 355 -4.42 11.83 -8.46
CA PRO A 355 -4.31 11.23 -7.14
C PRO A 355 -5.66 10.74 -6.61
N MET A 356 -5.69 9.49 -6.12
CA MET A 356 -6.86 8.89 -5.46
C MET A 356 -6.65 8.91 -3.95
N ASP A 357 -7.53 9.57 -3.23
CA ASP A 357 -7.58 9.54 -1.77
C ASP A 357 -8.88 8.89 -1.26
N CYS A 358 -9.03 8.81 0.06
CA CYS A 358 -10.22 8.20 0.69
C CYS A 358 -11.51 8.94 0.34
N ILE A 359 -11.45 10.28 0.21
CA ILE A 359 -12.62 11.12 -0.09
C ILE A 359 -13.05 10.87 -1.53
N THR A 360 -12.12 10.96 -2.48
CA THR A 360 -12.37 10.69 -3.90
C THR A 360 -12.92 9.29 -4.12
N PHE A 361 -12.38 8.28 -3.40
CA PHE A 361 -12.89 6.91 -3.50
C PHE A 361 -14.31 6.79 -2.96
N ALA A 362 -14.63 7.48 -1.85
CA ALA A 362 -15.96 7.52 -1.28
C ALA A 362 -16.97 8.25 -2.20
N ASP A 363 -16.58 9.41 -2.75
CA ASP A 363 -17.39 10.17 -3.73
C ASP A 363 -17.75 9.32 -4.95
N ASN A 364 -16.77 8.59 -5.48
CA ASN A 364 -16.99 7.69 -6.63
C ASN A 364 -17.97 6.56 -6.29
N LEU A 365 -17.94 6.03 -5.06
CA LEU A 365 -18.90 5.03 -4.62
C LEU A 365 -20.31 5.63 -4.45
N VAL A 366 -20.42 6.81 -3.84
CA VAL A 366 -21.71 7.53 -3.71
C VAL A 366 -22.31 7.81 -5.08
N ASN A 367 -21.53 8.36 -6.01
CA ASN A 367 -22.00 8.62 -7.37
C ASN A 367 -22.51 7.34 -8.06
N TYR A 368 -21.78 6.23 -7.91
CA TYR A 368 -22.21 4.94 -8.46
C TYR A 368 -23.52 4.42 -7.87
N LEU A 369 -23.76 4.65 -6.57
CA LEU A 369 -25.01 4.30 -5.90
C LEU A 369 -26.14 5.22 -6.36
N THR A 370 -25.91 6.51 -6.44
CA THR A 370 -26.87 7.52 -6.91
C THR A 370 -27.32 7.25 -8.35
N ASP A 371 -26.41 6.84 -9.25
CA ASP A 371 -26.74 6.44 -10.62
C ASP A 371 -27.71 5.24 -10.69
N SER A 372 -27.79 4.47 -9.61
CA SER A 372 -28.72 3.34 -9.47
C SER A 372 -29.95 3.65 -8.61
N GLY A 373 -30.17 4.93 -8.30
CA GLY A 373 -31.30 5.38 -7.50
C GLY A 373 -31.20 5.06 -6.01
N ILE A 374 -29.97 4.83 -5.52
CA ILE A 374 -29.69 4.57 -4.10
C ILE A 374 -29.11 5.84 -3.50
N ASP A 375 -29.86 6.48 -2.64
CA ASP A 375 -29.40 7.67 -1.93
C ASP A 375 -28.44 7.27 -0.80
N SER A 376 -27.32 7.98 -0.72
CA SER A 376 -26.27 7.67 0.25
C SER A 376 -25.38 8.87 0.54
N GLU A 377 -24.84 8.91 1.73
CA GLU A 377 -23.88 9.92 2.17
C GLU A 377 -22.65 9.26 2.77
N HIS A 378 -21.53 9.97 2.79
CA HIS A 378 -20.33 9.45 3.40
C HIS A 378 -19.67 10.43 4.36
N ARG A 379 -18.90 9.88 5.29
CA ARG A 379 -17.98 10.60 6.16
C ARG A 379 -16.64 9.85 6.16
N VAL A 380 -15.55 10.57 6.06
CA VAL A 380 -14.20 10.01 6.12
C VAL A 380 -13.50 10.44 7.42
N ASP A 381 -12.92 9.49 8.12
CA ASP A 381 -12.11 9.71 9.31
C ASP A 381 -10.79 8.91 9.17
N GLY A 382 -9.69 9.63 8.89
CA GLY A 382 -8.41 9.01 8.56
C GLY A 382 -8.49 8.08 7.36
N SER A 383 -8.23 6.79 7.58
CA SER A 383 -8.34 5.74 6.56
C SER A 383 -9.68 4.99 6.59
N THR A 384 -10.66 5.46 7.35
CA THR A 384 -11.98 4.84 7.44
C THR A 384 -13.03 5.66 6.73
N ILE A 385 -13.73 5.04 5.80
CA ILE A 385 -14.92 5.56 5.13
C ILE A 385 -16.16 4.98 5.81
N TYR A 386 -17.03 5.84 6.27
CA TYR A 386 -18.38 5.50 6.75
C TYR A 386 -19.37 5.93 5.68
N LEU A 387 -20.02 4.97 5.05
CA LEU A 387 -21.07 5.18 4.06
C LEU A 387 -22.41 4.84 4.69
N THR A 388 -23.35 5.77 4.68
CA THR A 388 -24.72 5.56 5.16
C THR A 388 -25.68 5.60 3.98
N ILE A 389 -26.49 4.56 3.81
CA ILE A 389 -27.52 4.43 2.77
C ILE A 389 -28.86 4.86 3.38
N GLN A 390 -29.54 5.75 2.68
CA GLN A 390 -30.79 6.35 3.11
C GLN A 390 -32.01 5.48 2.78
#